data_f14307e42c71bda2b1ade6dc3e7c6f93
#
_entry.id   f14307e42c71bda2b1ade6dc3e7c6f93
#
_cell.length_a   1.000
_cell.length_b   1.000
_cell.length_c   1.000
_cell.angle_alpha   90.00
_cell.angle_beta   90.00
_cell.angle_gamma   90.00
#
_symmetry.space_group_name_H-M   'P 1'
#
loop_
_entity.id
_entity.type
_entity.pdbx_description
1 polymer ?
#
loop_
_entity_poly.entity_id
_entity_poly.type
_entity_poly.pdbx_seq_one_letter_code
_entity_poly.pdbx_strand_id
1 'polypeptide(L)'
;MIMWKNILLTRVLTSTPKTFATAAGFRFRRFIKPALRPILRLASGRRIHVESYPKLEKGVPYIFVSTHSFVDDIITNYAVVDRCAYTLIGTPDQVEHNPLLYAAWLCGMVFVNKVDPQNRKDSVEKMVRVLENNTSVIVYAEGAWNNTENLLVQPLFASPWILAQRTGCKVVPIAMHQEYKQKDIWYRAGEPMDLLGMEKKEALDKLRDAMATLEWQLMADHATMLKRAELGPEPRLDYIDERMREYLCTKWTRDDWALEVTIYRDKTLPPTPEEVRASFDNVKITPQNTAIMAPILARREEDKKYDLVSYMQKNWKKTHK
;
A
#
# COMPACT_ATOMS: atom_id res chain seq x y z
N MET A 1 -19.99 -7.64 -19.45
CA MET A 1 -18.81 -7.15 -18.71
C MET A 1 -19.13 -6.79 -17.26
N ILE A 2 -20.18 -6.01 -16.97
CA ILE A 2 -20.61 -5.60 -15.62
C ILE A 2 -20.94 -6.81 -14.70
N MET A 3 -21.60 -7.83 -15.21
CA MET A 3 -21.99 -9.01 -14.43
C MET A 3 -20.78 -9.82 -13.91
N TRP A 4 -19.77 -10.05 -14.74
CA TRP A 4 -18.56 -10.76 -14.32
C TRP A 4 -17.75 -9.99 -13.30
N LYS A 5 -17.72 -8.65 -13.41
CA LYS A 5 -17.08 -7.73 -12.47
C LYS A 5 -17.71 -7.87 -11.08
N ASN A 6 -19.05 -7.85 -11.00
CA ASN A 6 -19.76 -7.96 -9.73
C ASN A 6 -19.57 -9.33 -9.08
N ILE A 7 -19.57 -10.42 -9.86
CA ILE A 7 -19.32 -11.78 -9.36
C ILE A 7 -17.90 -11.88 -8.79
N LEU A 8 -16.92 -11.33 -9.49
CA LEU A 8 -15.51 -11.36 -9.07
C LEU A 8 -15.29 -10.55 -7.79
N LEU A 9 -15.81 -9.33 -7.74
CA LEU A 9 -15.77 -8.47 -6.57
C LEU A 9 -16.46 -9.12 -5.37
N THR A 10 -17.65 -9.64 -5.55
CA THR A 10 -18.38 -10.34 -4.48
C THR A 10 -17.57 -11.52 -3.96
N ARG A 11 -17.03 -12.37 -4.85
CA ARG A 11 -16.22 -13.53 -4.45
C ARG A 11 -14.96 -13.15 -3.71
N VAL A 12 -14.31 -12.07 -4.11
CA VAL A 12 -13.09 -11.58 -3.45
C VAL A 12 -13.40 -11.01 -2.07
N LEU A 13 -14.46 -10.23 -1.95
CA LEU A 13 -14.84 -9.54 -0.71
C LEU A 13 -15.44 -10.47 0.33
N THR A 14 -16.23 -11.47 -0.10
CA THR A 14 -16.89 -12.43 0.80
C THR A 14 -16.04 -13.66 1.09
N SER A 15 -14.86 -13.79 0.47
CA SER A 15 -14.00 -14.95 0.69
C SER A 15 -13.47 -14.99 2.12
N THR A 16 -13.66 -16.14 2.77
CA THR A 16 -13.02 -16.44 4.06
C THR A 16 -11.55 -16.87 3.85
N PRO A 17 -10.72 -16.92 4.90
CA PRO A 17 -9.35 -17.45 4.78
C PRO A 17 -9.31 -18.85 4.14
N LYS A 18 -10.31 -19.68 4.37
CA LYS A 18 -10.38 -21.05 3.82
C LYS A 18 -10.77 -21.08 2.33
N THR A 19 -11.59 -20.14 1.87
CA THR A 19 -12.19 -20.18 0.52
C THR A 19 -11.55 -19.22 -0.47
N PHE A 20 -10.73 -18.27 0.01
CA PHE A 20 -10.18 -17.19 -0.83
C PHE A 20 -9.23 -17.70 -1.94
N ALA A 21 -8.52 -18.81 -1.71
CA ALA A 21 -7.68 -19.45 -2.72
C ALA A 21 -7.62 -20.96 -2.51
N THR A 22 -7.69 -21.70 -3.61
CA THR A 22 -7.56 -23.15 -3.63
C THR A 22 -6.12 -23.57 -3.96
N ALA A 23 -5.75 -24.81 -3.64
CA ALA A 23 -4.44 -25.37 -4.01
C ALA A 23 -4.20 -25.32 -5.53
N ALA A 24 -5.24 -25.55 -6.32
CA ALA A 24 -5.18 -25.39 -7.78
C ALA A 24 -4.93 -23.94 -8.18
N GLY A 25 -5.58 -22.97 -7.52
CA GLY A 25 -5.37 -21.55 -7.76
C GLY A 25 -3.94 -21.09 -7.45
N PHE A 26 -3.33 -21.60 -6.36
CA PHE A 26 -1.91 -21.32 -6.05
C PHE A 26 -0.99 -21.89 -7.12
N ARG A 27 -1.22 -23.16 -7.55
CA ARG A 27 -0.42 -23.80 -8.62
C ARG A 27 -0.55 -23.05 -9.94
N PHE A 28 -1.76 -22.69 -10.33
CA PHE A 28 -2.02 -21.92 -11.55
C PHE A 28 -1.27 -20.59 -11.56
N ARG A 29 -1.36 -19.80 -10.50
CA ARG A 29 -0.65 -18.51 -10.40
C ARG A 29 0.87 -18.66 -10.43
N ARG A 30 1.42 -19.67 -9.79
CA ARG A 30 2.86 -19.98 -9.90
C ARG A 30 3.28 -20.32 -11.32
N PHE A 31 2.42 -21.04 -12.05
CA PHE A 31 2.68 -21.41 -13.44
C PHE A 31 2.65 -20.20 -14.38
N ILE A 32 1.67 -19.32 -14.24
CA ILE A 32 1.51 -18.16 -15.14
C ILE A 32 2.45 -16.99 -14.81
N LYS A 33 2.97 -16.91 -13.59
CA LYS A 33 3.78 -15.77 -13.13
C LYS A 33 4.97 -15.44 -14.04
N PRO A 34 5.76 -16.40 -14.52
CA PRO A 34 6.88 -16.09 -15.42
C PRO A 34 6.44 -15.37 -16.71
N ALA A 35 5.27 -15.74 -17.26
CA ALA A 35 4.72 -15.10 -18.46
C ALA A 35 4.09 -13.73 -18.15
N LEU A 36 3.45 -13.57 -16.99
CA LEU A 36 2.84 -12.30 -16.60
C LEU A 36 3.86 -11.21 -16.31
N ARG A 37 5.02 -11.56 -15.80
CA ARG A 37 6.06 -10.63 -15.39
C ARG A 37 6.51 -9.68 -16.52
N PRO A 38 6.94 -10.15 -17.68
CA PRO A 38 7.29 -9.28 -18.80
C PRO A 38 6.10 -8.50 -19.35
N ILE A 39 4.90 -9.09 -19.33
CA ILE A 39 3.67 -8.43 -19.78
C ILE A 39 3.36 -7.24 -18.87
N LEU A 40 3.43 -7.41 -17.56
CA LEU A 40 3.19 -6.33 -16.60
C LEU A 40 4.25 -5.23 -16.72
N ARG A 41 5.52 -5.60 -16.95
CA ARG A 41 6.59 -4.65 -17.18
C ARG A 41 6.35 -3.80 -18.42
N LEU A 42 5.90 -4.41 -19.50
CA LEU A 42 5.56 -3.70 -20.74
C LEU A 42 4.29 -2.86 -20.55
N ALA A 43 3.25 -3.44 -19.94
CA ALA A 43 1.96 -2.77 -19.74
C ALA A 43 2.03 -1.58 -18.78
N SER A 44 3.00 -1.54 -17.86
CA SER A 44 3.20 -0.40 -16.99
C SER A 44 3.62 0.86 -17.76
N GLY A 45 4.20 0.72 -18.96
CA GLY A 45 4.76 1.83 -19.72
C GLY A 45 5.94 2.52 -19.03
N ARG A 46 6.51 1.90 -17.99
CA ARG A 46 7.61 2.43 -17.16
C ARG A 46 8.93 1.77 -17.53
N ARG A 47 10.01 2.51 -17.31
CA ARG A 47 11.38 2.00 -17.39
C ARG A 47 11.82 1.61 -15.98
N ILE A 48 11.79 0.32 -15.67
CA ILE A 48 12.11 -0.18 -14.34
C ILE A 48 13.60 -0.56 -14.30
N HIS A 49 14.36 0.13 -13.46
CA HIS A 49 15.77 -0.07 -13.20
C HIS A 49 15.95 -0.79 -11.86
N VAL A 50 16.32 -2.06 -11.90
CA VAL A 50 16.59 -2.86 -10.70
C VAL A 50 18.06 -2.76 -10.37
N GLU A 51 18.40 -2.03 -9.32
CA GLU A 51 19.79 -1.79 -8.92
C GLU A 51 20.32 -2.84 -7.95
N SER A 52 19.47 -3.34 -7.07
CA SER A 52 19.79 -4.47 -6.21
C SER A 52 18.58 -5.40 -6.04
N TYR A 53 18.88 -6.69 -6.04
CA TYR A 53 17.92 -7.74 -5.74
C TYR A 53 18.67 -8.96 -5.15
N PRO A 54 18.30 -9.43 -3.95
CA PRO A 54 19.01 -10.50 -3.28
C PRO A 54 18.82 -11.83 -3.99
N LYS A 55 19.79 -12.72 -3.85
CA LYS A 55 19.69 -14.09 -4.33
C LYS A 55 18.81 -14.90 -3.37
N LEU A 56 17.57 -15.10 -3.76
CA LEU A 56 16.57 -15.80 -2.94
C LEU A 56 16.54 -17.31 -3.26
N GLU A 57 16.34 -18.13 -2.23
CA GLU A 57 16.24 -19.57 -2.38
C GLU A 57 14.99 -19.98 -3.17
N LYS A 58 15.15 -20.93 -4.08
CA LYS A 58 14.02 -21.44 -4.89
C LYS A 58 13.04 -22.23 -4.02
N GLY A 59 11.75 -22.00 -4.22
CA GLY A 59 10.69 -22.72 -3.51
C GLY A 59 10.44 -22.23 -2.06
N VAL A 60 11.25 -21.31 -1.55
CA VAL A 60 11.06 -20.70 -0.24
C VAL A 60 10.19 -19.46 -0.37
N PRO A 61 9.09 -19.33 0.39
CA PRO A 61 8.29 -18.13 0.41
C PRO A 61 8.95 -17.02 1.24
N TYR A 62 8.72 -15.77 0.85
CA TYR A 62 9.22 -14.58 1.52
C TYR A 62 8.10 -13.56 1.73
N ILE A 63 8.27 -12.72 2.73
CA ILE A 63 7.44 -11.56 3.00
C ILE A 63 8.17 -10.35 2.43
N PHE A 64 7.75 -9.85 1.27
CA PHE A 64 8.28 -8.61 0.71
C PHE A 64 7.57 -7.42 1.34
N VAL A 65 8.33 -6.48 1.88
CA VAL A 65 7.78 -5.25 2.47
C VAL A 65 8.32 -4.06 1.69
N SER A 66 7.42 -3.38 1.01
CA SER A 66 7.76 -2.31 0.07
C SER A 66 7.36 -0.95 0.60
N THR A 67 8.15 0.07 0.29
CA THR A 67 7.72 1.48 0.38
C THR A 67 6.49 1.71 -0.49
N HIS A 68 5.65 2.66 -0.09
CA HIS A 68 4.38 2.96 -0.73
C HIS A 68 4.29 4.45 -1.04
N SER A 69 4.65 4.85 -2.25
CA SER A 69 4.83 6.26 -2.58
C SER A 69 4.19 6.70 -3.88
N PHE A 70 3.81 5.79 -4.77
CA PHE A 70 3.22 6.11 -6.07
C PHE A 70 2.35 4.97 -6.61
N VAL A 71 1.57 5.30 -7.61
CA VAL A 71 0.51 4.43 -8.16
C VAL A 71 1.00 3.14 -8.80
N ASP A 72 2.15 3.20 -9.45
CA ASP A 72 2.70 2.06 -10.20
C ASP A 72 3.52 1.09 -9.34
N ASP A 73 3.63 1.34 -8.03
CA ASP A 73 4.44 0.52 -7.13
C ASP A 73 3.96 -0.94 -7.04
N ILE A 74 2.64 -1.16 -7.08
CA ILE A 74 2.05 -2.51 -7.08
C ILE A 74 2.47 -3.27 -8.35
N ILE A 75 2.32 -2.64 -9.51
CA ILE A 75 2.65 -3.26 -10.81
C ILE A 75 4.16 -3.45 -10.91
N THR A 76 4.95 -2.50 -10.41
CA THR A 76 6.40 -2.58 -10.36
C THR A 76 6.86 -3.77 -9.52
N ASN A 77 6.30 -3.95 -8.32
CA ASN A 77 6.59 -5.12 -7.50
C ASN A 77 6.23 -6.44 -8.21
N TYR A 78 5.07 -6.51 -8.87
CA TYR A 78 4.72 -7.69 -9.65
C TYR A 78 5.65 -7.92 -10.84
N ALA A 79 6.18 -6.87 -11.46
CA ALA A 79 7.11 -6.96 -12.58
C ALA A 79 8.54 -7.34 -12.17
N VAL A 80 8.95 -6.98 -10.94
CA VAL A 80 10.33 -7.21 -10.45
C VAL A 80 10.45 -8.49 -9.63
N VAL A 81 9.55 -8.71 -8.66
CA VAL A 81 9.61 -9.90 -7.79
C VAL A 81 9.62 -11.18 -8.62
N ASP A 82 10.67 -11.97 -8.47
CA ASP A 82 11.00 -13.13 -9.32
C ASP A 82 10.15 -14.38 -9.09
N ARG A 83 9.21 -14.31 -8.16
CA ARG A 83 8.35 -15.43 -7.73
C ARG A 83 6.89 -15.04 -7.60
N CYS A 84 6.01 -16.03 -7.52
CA CYS A 84 4.61 -15.79 -7.27
C CYS A 84 4.43 -15.18 -5.87
N ALA A 85 3.83 -14.02 -5.82
CA ALA A 85 3.53 -13.31 -4.59
C ALA A 85 2.11 -12.75 -4.63
N TYR A 86 1.42 -12.77 -3.49
CA TYR A 86 0.13 -12.13 -3.31
C TYR A 86 0.33 -10.77 -2.67
N THR A 87 -0.34 -9.76 -3.16
CA THR A 87 -0.24 -8.40 -2.61
C THR A 87 -1.42 -8.12 -1.69
N LEU A 88 -1.13 -7.56 -0.51
CA LEU A 88 -2.14 -6.99 0.36
C LEU A 88 -2.51 -5.61 -0.16
N ILE A 89 -3.78 -5.41 -0.46
CA ILE A 89 -4.32 -4.16 -1.02
C ILE A 89 -5.48 -3.67 -0.17
N GLY A 90 -5.57 -2.36 -0.03
CA GLY A 90 -6.70 -1.71 0.62
C GLY A 90 -8.01 -1.88 -0.14
N THR A 91 -8.91 -0.96 0.02
CA THR A 91 -10.30 -1.06 -0.43
C THR A 91 -10.48 -1.45 -1.89
N PRO A 92 -11.53 -2.22 -2.22
CA PRO A 92 -11.86 -2.64 -3.58
C PRO A 92 -12.17 -1.51 -4.56
N ASP A 93 -12.50 -0.31 -4.05
CA ASP A 93 -12.85 0.84 -4.87
C ASP A 93 -11.73 1.24 -5.84
N GLN A 94 -10.49 1.03 -5.45
CA GLN A 94 -9.33 1.23 -6.32
C GLN A 94 -9.28 0.24 -7.49
N VAL A 95 -9.86 -0.95 -7.33
CA VAL A 95 -9.91 -1.99 -8.38
C VAL A 95 -10.97 -1.63 -9.43
N GLU A 96 -11.99 -0.90 -9.04
CA GLU A 96 -13.16 -0.67 -9.88
C GLU A 96 -12.85 0.15 -11.14
N HIS A 97 -11.84 1.00 -11.10
CA HIS A 97 -11.55 1.96 -12.16
C HIS A 97 -10.24 1.70 -12.92
N ASN A 98 -9.43 0.73 -12.49
CA ASN A 98 -8.15 0.47 -13.13
C ASN A 98 -8.09 -0.94 -13.77
N PRO A 99 -8.09 -1.07 -15.10
CA PRO A 99 -8.03 -2.37 -15.77
C PRO A 99 -6.74 -3.16 -15.47
N LEU A 100 -5.64 -2.50 -15.12
CA LEU A 100 -4.39 -3.16 -14.72
C LEU A 100 -4.53 -3.90 -13.39
N LEU A 101 -5.48 -3.50 -12.54
CA LEU A 101 -5.79 -4.23 -11.30
C LEU A 101 -6.42 -5.61 -11.55
N TYR A 102 -7.10 -5.82 -12.67
CA TYR A 102 -7.53 -7.18 -13.04
C TYR A 102 -6.34 -8.09 -13.35
N ALA A 103 -5.31 -7.56 -14.00
CA ALA A 103 -4.06 -8.30 -14.22
C ALA A 103 -3.35 -8.58 -12.88
N ALA A 104 -3.32 -7.60 -11.98
CA ALA A 104 -2.79 -7.78 -10.64
C ALA A 104 -3.60 -8.81 -9.83
N TRP A 105 -4.94 -8.85 -9.98
CA TRP A 105 -5.76 -9.90 -9.36
C TRP A 105 -5.38 -11.31 -9.86
N LEU A 106 -5.04 -11.47 -11.13
CA LEU A 106 -4.51 -12.73 -11.66
C LEU A 106 -3.18 -13.12 -10.99
N CYS A 107 -2.36 -12.12 -10.63
CA CYS A 107 -1.12 -12.34 -9.88
C CYS A 107 -1.35 -12.75 -8.42
N GLY A 108 -2.53 -12.45 -7.85
CA GLY A 108 -2.93 -12.75 -6.50
C GLY A 108 -3.03 -11.50 -5.63
N MET A 109 -4.23 -11.24 -5.11
CA MET A 109 -4.50 -10.12 -4.20
C MET A 109 -5.21 -10.59 -2.96
N VAL A 110 -4.88 -9.99 -1.83
CA VAL A 110 -5.62 -10.08 -0.57
C VAL A 110 -6.16 -8.69 -0.26
N PHE A 111 -7.48 -8.56 -0.25
CA PHE A 111 -8.12 -7.29 0.08
C PHE A 111 -8.27 -7.14 1.60
N VAL A 112 -8.00 -5.94 2.09
CA VAL A 112 -8.23 -5.59 3.49
C VAL A 112 -9.13 -4.37 3.58
N ASN A 113 -10.21 -4.52 4.33
CA ASN A 113 -10.98 -3.38 4.84
C ASN A 113 -10.33 -2.92 6.14
N LYS A 114 -9.65 -1.78 6.08
CA LYS A 114 -8.85 -1.26 7.20
C LYS A 114 -9.70 -0.84 8.40
N VAL A 115 -10.98 -0.53 8.21
CA VAL A 115 -11.90 -0.11 9.28
C VAL A 115 -12.64 -1.29 9.94
N ASP A 116 -12.67 -2.45 9.30
CA ASP A 116 -13.30 -3.66 9.85
C ASP A 116 -12.27 -4.53 10.58
N PRO A 117 -12.36 -4.66 11.92
CA PRO A 117 -11.42 -5.46 12.70
C PRO A 117 -11.42 -6.95 12.32
N GLN A 118 -12.59 -7.50 11.95
CA GLN A 118 -12.67 -8.91 11.55
C GLN A 118 -12.02 -9.11 10.19
N ASN A 119 -12.28 -8.24 9.24
CA ASN A 119 -11.65 -8.33 7.92
C ASN A 119 -10.13 -8.16 7.99
N ARG A 120 -9.61 -7.30 8.91
CA ARG A 120 -8.16 -7.21 9.16
C ARG A 120 -7.58 -8.54 9.65
N LYS A 121 -8.25 -9.22 10.60
CA LYS A 121 -7.83 -10.55 11.06
C LYS A 121 -7.85 -11.56 9.92
N ASP A 122 -8.95 -11.60 9.18
CA ASP A 122 -9.12 -12.51 8.04
C ASP A 122 -8.07 -12.27 6.94
N SER A 123 -7.68 -11.02 6.70
CA SER A 123 -6.63 -10.72 5.72
C SER A 123 -5.25 -11.23 6.17
N VAL A 124 -4.94 -11.16 7.46
CA VAL A 124 -3.72 -11.77 8.01
C VAL A 124 -3.78 -13.29 7.86
N GLU A 125 -4.90 -13.94 8.20
CA GLU A 125 -5.08 -15.38 8.02
C GLU A 125 -4.93 -15.81 6.55
N LYS A 126 -5.46 -15.01 5.63
CA LYS A 126 -5.29 -15.24 4.18
C LYS A 126 -3.81 -15.18 3.78
N MET A 127 -3.05 -14.20 4.29
CA MET A 127 -1.62 -14.08 4.00
C MET A 127 -0.80 -15.23 4.59
N VAL A 128 -1.09 -15.64 5.82
CA VAL A 128 -0.48 -16.84 6.44
C VAL A 128 -0.72 -18.05 5.55
N ARG A 129 -1.96 -18.28 5.12
CA ARG A 129 -2.28 -19.39 4.20
C ARG A 129 -1.52 -19.32 2.88
N VAL A 130 -1.28 -18.12 2.34
CA VAL A 130 -0.45 -17.94 1.13
C VAL A 130 0.97 -18.42 1.38
N LEU A 131 1.59 -18.00 2.48
CA LEU A 131 2.96 -18.37 2.86
C LEU A 131 3.09 -19.87 3.13
N GLU A 132 2.14 -20.48 3.87
CA GLU A 132 2.08 -21.93 4.13
C GLU A 132 1.91 -22.77 2.84
N ASN A 133 1.40 -22.16 1.76
CA ASN A 133 1.34 -22.79 0.44
C ASN A 133 2.54 -22.45 -0.46
N ASN A 134 3.72 -22.18 0.14
CA ASN A 134 4.97 -21.87 -0.57
C ASN A 134 4.80 -20.75 -1.60
N THR A 135 4.01 -19.75 -1.27
CA THR A 135 3.77 -18.55 -2.11
C THR A 135 4.07 -17.32 -1.28
N SER A 136 4.81 -16.39 -1.85
CA SER A 136 5.23 -15.18 -1.16
C SER A 136 4.09 -14.16 -1.01
N VAL A 137 4.29 -13.16 -0.16
CA VAL A 137 3.38 -12.02 -0.03
C VAL A 137 4.13 -10.71 -0.22
N ILE A 138 3.45 -9.68 -0.72
CA ILE A 138 3.93 -8.31 -0.80
C ILE A 138 3.03 -7.47 0.11
N VAL A 139 3.63 -6.73 1.02
CA VAL A 139 2.93 -5.92 2.01
C VAL A 139 3.44 -4.49 1.95
N TYR A 140 2.53 -3.55 1.89
CA TYR A 140 2.81 -2.12 2.06
C TYR A 140 2.53 -1.77 3.53
N ALA A 141 3.54 -2.01 4.37
CA ALA A 141 3.37 -1.94 5.81
C ALA A 141 3.20 -0.51 6.36
N GLU A 142 3.45 0.49 5.55
CA GLU A 142 3.11 1.89 5.85
C GLU A 142 1.58 2.12 5.87
N GLY A 143 0.84 1.32 5.12
CA GLY A 143 -0.62 1.31 5.09
C GLY A 143 -1.27 2.47 4.33
N ALA A 144 -0.51 3.47 3.95
CA ALA A 144 -0.88 4.59 3.09
C ALA A 144 0.34 5.07 2.31
N TRP A 145 0.13 5.85 1.26
CA TRP A 145 1.24 6.48 0.55
C TRP A 145 2.01 7.42 1.48
N ASN A 146 3.33 7.36 1.40
CA ASN A 146 4.17 8.24 2.19
C ASN A 146 4.21 9.64 1.56
N ASN A 147 3.32 10.48 2.04
CA ASN A 147 3.27 11.89 1.68
C ASN A 147 3.78 12.79 2.83
N THR A 148 4.58 12.26 3.75
CA THR A 148 5.16 13.04 4.86
C THR A 148 6.36 13.85 4.39
N GLU A 149 6.62 14.99 5.04
CA GLU A 149 7.74 15.88 4.66
C GLU A 149 9.11 15.37 5.07
N ASN A 150 9.15 14.64 6.19
CA ASN A 150 10.41 14.37 6.89
C ASN A 150 10.66 12.89 7.18
N LEU A 151 9.83 11.99 6.67
CA LEU A 151 10.01 10.56 6.89
C LEU A 151 10.28 9.86 5.57
N LEU A 152 11.40 9.19 5.47
CA LEU A 152 11.71 8.30 4.35
C LEU A 152 10.72 7.12 4.29
N VAL A 153 10.39 6.57 5.46
CA VAL A 153 9.42 5.50 5.64
C VAL A 153 8.57 5.81 6.85
N GLN A 154 7.25 5.75 6.71
CA GLN A 154 6.31 5.93 7.83
C GLN A 154 6.45 4.80 8.86
N PRO A 155 5.94 4.97 10.09
CA PRO A 155 5.84 3.88 11.05
C PRO A 155 5.09 2.69 10.47
N LEU A 156 5.62 1.48 10.65
CA LEU A 156 5.08 0.27 10.03
C LEU A 156 3.96 -0.36 10.85
N PHE A 157 2.93 -0.86 10.18
CA PHE A 157 1.96 -1.78 10.76
C PHE A 157 2.61 -3.11 11.14
N ALA A 158 2.02 -3.81 12.11
CA ALA A 158 2.56 -5.05 12.66
C ALA A 158 2.49 -6.26 11.71
N SER A 159 1.85 -6.15 10.54
CA SER A 159 1.63 -7.30 9.66
C SER A 159 2.90 -8.04 9.24
N PRO A 160 4.03 -7.42 8.88
CA PRO A 160 5.24 -8.16 8.55
C PRO A 160 5.78 -8.99 9.72
N TRP A 161 5.77 -8.40 10.92
CA TRP A 161 6.19 -9.10 12.13
C TRP A 161 5.26 -10.28 12.47
N ILE A 162 3.93 -10.06 12.44
CA ILE A 162 2.94 -11.13 12.70
C ILE A 162 3.13 -12.29 11.73
N LEU A 163 3.31 -12.00 10.45
CA LEU A 163 3.52 -13.02 9.42
C LEU A 163 4.82 -13.77 9.65
N ALA A 164 5.92 -13.09 9.96
CA ALA A 164 7.22 -13.71 10.25
C ALA A 164 7.14 -14.61 11.49
N GLN A 165 6.52 -14.14 12.59
CA GLN A 165 6.35 -14.96 13.80
C GLN A 165 5.51 -16.23 13.55
N ARG A 166 4.47 -16.12 12.70
CA ARG A 166 3.55 -17.25 12.48
C ARG A 166 4.03 -18.26 11.46
N THR A 167 4.88 -17.85 10.52
CA THR A 167 5.26 -18.71 9.39
C THR A 167 6.75 -19.02 9.33
N GLY A 168 7.58 -18.32 10.10
CA GLY A 168 9.05 -18.42 10.03
C GLY A 168 9.63 -17.87 8.72
N CYS A 169 8.82 -17.23 7.88
CA CYS A 169 9.30 -16.66 6.62
C CYS A 169 10.13 -15.41 6.85
N LYS A 170 11.26 -15.30 6.14
CA LYS A 170 12.11 -14.10 6.16
C LYS A 170 11.44 -12.94 5.43
N VAL A 171 11.78 -11.74 5.88
CA VAL A 171 11.28 -10.47 5.34
C VAL A 171 12.31 -9.85 4.42
N VAL A 172 11.89 -9.43 3.23
CA VAL A 172 12.75 -8.72 2.25
C VAL A 172 12.30 -7.27 2.18
N PRO A 173 13.09 -6.31 2.65
CA PRO A 173 12.79 -4.89 2.52
C PRO A 173 12.95 -4.44 1.07
N ILE A 174 12.03 -3.59 0.60
CA ILE A 174 12.05 -3.02 -0.75
C ILE A 174 11.85 -1.52 -0.65
N ALA A 175 12.63 -0.78 -1.42
CA ALA A 175 12.39 0.62 -1.70
C ALA A 175 12.27 0.86 -3.20
N MET A 176 11.46 1.86 -3.55
CA MET A 176 11.25 2.29 -4.92
C MET A 176 11.16 3.81 -4.99
N HIS A 177 11.89 4.40 -5.92
CA HIS A 177 11.87 5.82 -6.20
C HIS A 177 11.39 6.11 -7.62
N GLN A 178 10.50 7.07 -7.75
CA GLN A 178 10.03 7.61 -9.02
C GLN A 178 9.83 9.12 -8.91
N GLU A 179 10.52 9.85 -9.76
CA GLU A 179 10.25 11.26 -9.93
C GLU A 179 8.91 11.48 -10.63
N TYR A 180 8.18 12.47 -10.16
CA TYR A 180 6.87 12.80 -10.71
C TYR A 180 6.95 13.14 -12.21
N LYS A 181 5.98 12.66 -12.98
CA LYS A 181 5.91 12.75 -14.45
C LYS A 181 7.05 12.07 -15.21
N GLN A 182 7.99 11.45 -14.55
CA GLN A 182 9.01 10.65 -15.20
C GLN A 182 8.57 9.19 -15.37
N LYS A 183 9.15 8.51 -16.37
CA LYS A 183 8.85 7.11 -16.64
C LYS A 183 9.80 6.14 -15.95
N ASP A 184 10.88 6.66 -15.39
CA ASP A 184 11.89 5.84 -14.74
C ASP A 184 11.47 5.52 -13.31
N ILE A 185 11.60 4.25 -12.95
CA ILE A 185 11.40 3.74 -11.60
C ILE A 185 12.68 3.02 -11.21
N TRP A 186 13.33 3.47 -10.15
CA TRP A 186 14.47 2.80 -9.54
C TRP A 186 14.01 1.92 -8.40
N TYR A 187 14.60 0.73 -8.32
CA TYR A 187 14.15 -0.33 -7.43
C TYR A 187 15.36 -0.96 -6.71
N ARG A 188 15.31 -1.01 -5.40
CA ARG A 188 16.26 -1.75 -4.56
C ARG A 188 15.53 -2.69 -3.63
N ALA A 189 15.99 -3.95 -3.57
CA ALA A 189 15.60 -4.89 -2.54
C ALA A 189 16.83 -5.24 -1.70
N GLY A 190 16.65 -5.25 -0.39
CA GLY A 190 17.71 -5.61 0.57
C GLY A 190 17.75 -7.12 0.82
N GLU A 191 18.74 -7.54 1.61
CA GLU A 191 18.89 -8.94 2.01
C GLU A 191 17.73 -9.42 2.89
N PRO A 192 17.38 -10.73 2.81
CA PRO A 192 16.33 -11.30 3.63
C PRO A 192 16.66 -11.21 5.13
N MET A 193 15.79 -10.58 5.89
CA MET A 193 15.89 -10.40 7.32
C MET A 193 15.10 -11.48 8.06
N ASP A 194 15.70 -12.09 9.05
CA ASP A 194 15.00 -12.97 9.98
C ASP A 194 14.45 -12.12 11.15
N LEU A 195 13.14 -12.12 11.30
CA LEU A 195 12.45 -11.42 12.38
C LEU A 195 11.82 -12.39 13.40
N LEU A 196 12.03 -13.71 13.20
CA LEU A 196 11.47 -14.73 14.10
C LEU A 196 12.05 -14.58 15.51
N GLY A 197 11.19 -14.59 16.52
CA GLY A 197 11.59 -14.48 17.93
C GLY A 197 11.95 -13.06 18.38
N MET A 198 12.01 -12.08 17.49
CA MET A 198 12.28 -10.69 17.87
C MET A 198 11.04 -10.03 18.48
N GLU A 199 11.28 -9.12 19.43
CA GLU A 199 10.23 -8.23 19.94
C GLU A 199 9.63 -7.38 18.83
N LYS A 200 8.31 -7.16 18.90
CA LYS A 200 7.57 -6.45 17.84
C LYS A 200 8.19 -5.09 17.49
N LYS A 201 8.49 -4.28 18.51
CA LYS A 201 9.03 -2.94 18.29
C LYS A 201 10.40 -3.00 17.64
N GLU A 202 11.28 -3.81 18.15
CA GLU A 202 12.65 -4.00 17.63
C GLU A 202 12.62 -4.49 16.17
N ALA A 203 11.80 -5.50 15.87
CA ALA A 203 11.67 -6.06 14.53
C ALA A 203 11.16 -5.02 13.52
N LEU A 204 10.15 -4.23 13.89
CA LEU A 204 9.59 -3.21 13.01
C LEU A 204 10.52 -2.00 12.84
N ASP A 205 11.22 -1.58 13.88
CA ASP A 205 12.22 -0.52 13.79
C ASP A 205 13.37 -0.96 12.88
N LYS A 206 13.92 -2.16 13.08
CA LYS A 206 14.98 -2.72 12.24
C LYS A 206 14.56 -2.85 10.76
N LEU A 207 13.34 -3.30 10.50
CA LEU A 207 12.80 -3.39 9.14
C LEU A 207 12.63 -2.00 8.52
N ARG A 208 12.10 -1.05 9.28
CA ARG A 208 11.91 0.33 8.84
C ARG A 208 13.23 1.00 8.52
N ASP A 209 14.25 0.81 9.35
CA ASP A 209 15.60 1.36 9.13
C ASP A 209 16.23 0.78 7.85
N ALA A 210 16.06 -0.52 7.60
CA ALA A 210 16.52 -1.15 6.36
C ALA A 210 15.82 -0.55 5.14
N MET A 211 14.49 -0.38 5.18
CA MET A 211 13.72 0.24 4.10
C MET A 211 14.12 1.71 3.90
N ALA A 212 14.29 2.48 4.98
CA ALA A 212 14.70 3.88 4.93
C ALA A 212 16.11 4.04 4.35
N THR A 213 17.01 3.12 4.66
CA THR A 213 18.35 3.12 4.08
C THR A 213 18.31 2.92 2.55
N LEU A 214 17.51 1.97 2.07
CA LEU A 214 17.33 1.74 0.63
C LEU A 214 16.69 2.94 -0.06
N GLU A 215 15.65 3.54 0.56
CA GLU A 215 14.98 4.73 0.03
C GLU A 215 15.92 5.93 -0.04
N TRP A 216 16.69 6.16 1.04
CA TRP A 216 17.71 7.22 1.05
C TRP A 216 18.73 7.06 -0.07
N GLN A 217 19.23 5.84 -0.29
CA GLN A 217 20.18 5.57 -1.35
C GLN A 217 19.60 5.87 -2.74
N LEU A 218 18.33 5.46 -2.98
CA LEU A 218 17.64 5.75 -4.24
C LEU A 218 17.46 7.26 -4.44
N MET A 219 17.04 7.97 -3.40
CA MET A 219 16.88 9.42 -3.46
C MET A 219 18.21 10.15 -3.66
N ALA A 220 19.25 9.72 -2.99
CA ALA A 220 20.59 10.32 -3.13
C ALA A 220 21.14 10.18 -4.56
N ASP A 221 20.84 9.03 -5.21
CA ASP A 221 21.35 8.75 -6.55
C ASP A 221 20.46 9.34 -7.67
N HIS A 222 19.15 9.48 -7.45
CA HIS A 222 18.19 9.73 -8.53
C HIS A 222 17.22 10.90 -8.31
N ALA A 223 17.09 11.42 -7.10
CA ALA A 223 16.16 12.52 -6.86
C ALA A 223 16.60 13.82 -7.54
N THR A 224 15.64 14.52 -8.15
CA THR A 224 15.87 15.82 -8.74
C THR A 224 16.02 16.89 -7.66
N MET A 225 17.12 17.58 -7.64
CA MET A 225 17.36 18.70 -6.72
C MET A 225 16.67 19.96 -7.25
N LEU A 226 15.67 20.44 -6.52
CA LEU A 226 14.94 21.66 -6.84
C LEU A 226 15.39 22.80 -5.92
N LYS A 227 15.51 24.01 -6.49
CA LYS A 227 15.79 25.22 -5.69
C LYS A 227 14.52 25.73 -5.04
N ARG A 228 14.55 25.96 -3.75
CA ARG A 228 13.38 26.47 -3.00
C ARG A 228 12.81 27.76 -3.61
N ALA A 229 13.64 28.63 -4.14
CA ALA A 229 13.24 29.89 -4.76
C ALA A 229 12.43 29.74 -6.06
N GLU A 230 12.51 28.58 -6.69
CA GLU A 230 11.79 28.24 -7.95
C GLU A 230 10.44 27.58 -7.67
N LEU A 231 10.13 27.31 -6.40
CA LEU A 231 8.92 26.63 -5.97
C LEU A 231 7.86 27.65 -5.50
N GLY A 232 6.60 27.33 -5.69
CA GLY A 232 5.47 28.10 -5.17
C GLY A 232 5.42 28.13 -3.63
N PRO A 233 4.41 28.79 -3.05
CA PRO A 233 4.29 28.93 -1.60
C PRO A 233 4.07 27.59 -0.88
N GLU A 234 3.35 26.66 -1.48
CA GLU A 234 3.01 25.33 -0.94
C GLU A 234 3.39 24.19 -1.90
N PRO A 235 4.66 24.10 -2.33
CA PRO A 235 5.06 23.23 -3.45
C PRO A 235 4.76 21.76 -3.19
N ARG A 236 4.83 21.32 -1.93
CA ARG A 236 4.54 19.95 -1.56
C ARG A 236 3.05 19.60 -1.69
N LEU A 237 2.18 20.48 -1.23
CA LEU A 237 0.73 20.27 -1.33
C LEU A 237 0.28 20.34 -2.78
N ASP A 238 0.83 21.25 -3.57
CA ASP A 238 0.57 21.36 -4.99
C ASP A 238 1.00 20.09 -5.75
N TYR A 239 2.17 19.55 -5.41
CA TYR A 239 2.67 18.28 -5.95
C TYR A 239 1.74 17.11 -5.61
N ILE A 240 1.31 16.99 -4.34
CA ILE A 240 0.41 15.94 -3.90
C ILE A 240 -0.95 16.05 -4.58
N ASP A 241 -1.53 17.25 -4.62
CA ASP A 241 -2.81 17.51 -5.26
C ASP A 241 -2.82 17.13 -6.74
N GLU A 242 -1.79 17.52 -7.48
CA GLU A 242 -1.66 17.23 -8.89
C GLU A 242 -1.54 15.71 -9.12
N ARG A 243 -0.69 15.06 -8.33
CA ARG A 243 -0.44 13.62 -8.41
C ARG A 243 -1.68 12.80 -8.09
N MET A 244 -2.43 13.18 -7.06
CA MET A 244 -3.65 12.47 -6.65
C MET A 244 -4.80 12.69 -7.63
N ARG A 245 -4.95 13.89 -8.17
CA ARG A 245 -5.96 14.16 -9.21
C ARG A 245 -5.71 13.35 -10.47
N GLU A 246 -4.46 13.27 -10.91
CA GLU A 246 -4.07 12.49 -12.08
C GLU A 246 -4.36 10.99 -11.88
N TYR A 247 -4.07 10.48 -10.68
CA TYR A 247 -4.24 9.07 -10.37
C TYR A 247 -5.69 8.64 -10.20
N LEU A 248 -6.43 9.35 -9.40
CA LEU A 248 -7.79 8.94 -9.04
C LEU A 248 -8.82 9.34 -10.10
N CYS A 249 -8.45 10.17 -11.07
CA CYS A 249 -9.39 10.77 -12.04
C CYS A 249 -10.62 11.37 -11.36
N THR A 250 -10.47 11.84 -10.11
CA THR A 250 -11.57 12.20 -9.21
C THR A 250 -11.33 13.53 -8.51
N LYS A 251 -12.31 13.91 -7.75
CA LYS A 251 -12.32 15.12 -6.93
C LYS A 251 -11.52 14.92 -5.63
N TRP A 252 -10.28 14.39 -5.73
CA TRP A 252 -9.39 14.32 -4.58
C TRP A 252 -9.14 15.72 -4.04
N THR A 253 -9.21 15.86 -2.72
CA THR A 253 -8.95 17.11 -2.01
C THR A 253 -7.80 16.94 -1.03
N ARG A 254 -7.18 18.05 -0.62
CA ARG A 254 -6.16 18.06 0.45
C ARG A 254 -6.71 17.47 1.76
N ASP A 255 -8.01 17.63 1.98
CA ASP A 255 -8.71 17.11 3.14
C ASP A 255 -8.73 15.58 3.16
N ASP A 256 -8.98 14.95 2.00
CA ASP A 256 -8.98 13.49 1.88
C ASP A 256 -7.61 12.91 2.25
N TRP A 257 -6.54 13.56 1.80
CA TRP A 257 -5.18 13.17 2.14
C TRP A 257 -4.87 13.40 3.63
N ALA A 258 -5.23 14.56 4.18
CA ALA A 258 -5.00 14.89 5.58
C ALA A 258 -5.73 13.91 6.51
N LEU A 259 -6.96 13.56 6.16
CA LEU A 259 -7.75 12.55 6.90
C LEU A 259 -7.09 11.17 6.84
N GLU A 260 -6.66 10.73 5.67
CA GLU A 260 -6.00 9.43 5.50
C GLU A 260 -4.71 9.34 6.32
N VAL A 261 -3.84 10.34 6.25
CA VAL A 261 -2.60 10.40 7.04
C VAL A 261 -2.90 10.38 8.54
N THR A 262 -3.91 11.10 8.99
CA THR A 262 -4.27 11.15 10.41
C THR A 262 -4.81 9.81 10.91
N ILE A 263 -5.71 9.17 10.17
CA ILE A 263 -6.32 7.89 10.53
C ILE A 263 -5.26 6.79 10.66
N TYR A 264 -4.27 6.77 9.77
CA TYR A 264 -3.28 5.68 9.72
C TYR A 264 -1.98 5.99 10.44
N ARG A 265 -1.81 7.18 10.96
CA ARG A 265 -0.56 7.63 11.60
C ARG A 265 -0.18 6.80 12.82
N ASP A 266 -1.14 6.42 13.64
CA ASP A 266 -0.90 5.74 14.91
C ASP A 266 -0.63 4.23 14.76
N LYS A 267 -0.94 3.60 13.64
CA LYS A 267 -0.70 2.16 13.39
C LYS A 267 -1.34 1.20 14.42
N THR A 268 -2.15 1.72 15.32
CA THR A 268 -3.02 0.93 16.20
C THR A 268 -4.35 0.62 15.50
N LEU A 269 -5.41 0.43 16.21
CA LEU A 269 -6.74 0.41 15.61
C LEU A 269 -6.98 1.80 15.00
N PRO A 270 -7.34 1.90 13.71
CA PRO A 270 -7.67 3.19 13.16
C PRO A 270 -8.82 3.78 13.99
N PRO A 271 -8.68 5.03 14.47
CA PRO A 271 -9.75 5.68 15.20
C PRO A 271 -11.00 5.78 14.33
N THR A 272 -12.14 5.82 14.95
CA THR A 272 -13.38 6.12 14.23
C THR A 272 -13.32 7.54 13.65
N PRO A 273 -14.10 7.86 12.61
CA PRO A 273 -14.18 9.23 12.11
C PRO A 273 -14.54 10.25 13.20
N GLU A 274 -15.36 9.86 14.17
CA GLU A 274 -15.73 10.67 15.32
C GLU A 274 -14.53 10.91 16.24
N GLU A 275 -13.74 9.90 16.55
CA GLU A 275 -12.53 10.03 17.36
C GLU A 275 -11.48 10.90 16.66
N VAL A 276 -11.33 10.73 15.33
CA VAL A 276 -10.45 11.60 14.53
C VAL A 276 -10.91 13.05 14.64
N ARG A 277 -12.19 13.32 14.45
CA ARG A 277 -12.74 14.67 14.57
C ARG A 277 -12.54 15.25 15.96
N ALA A 278 -12.85 14.49 17.00
CA ALA A 278 -12.68 14.91 18.39
C ALA A 278 -11.22 15.22 18.74
N SER A 279 -10.27 14.50 18.14
CA SER A 279 -8.84 14.76 18.38
C SER A 279 -8.39 16.14 17.92
N PHE A 280 -9.11 16.78 17.00
CA PHE A 280 -8.81 18.12 16.50
C PHE A 280 -9.54 19.24 17.28
N ASP A 281 -10.47 18.91 18.18
CA ASP A 281 -11.29 19.90 18.90
C ASP A 281 -10.47 20.90 19.72
N ASN A 282 -9.35 20.46 20.25
CA ASN A 282 -8.48 21.25 21.11
C ASN A 282 -7.19 21.72 20.43
N VAL A 283 -7.03 21.45 19.13
CA VAL A 283 -5.83 21.85 18.40
C VAL A 283 -5.95 23.31 17.98
N LYS A 284 -5.07 24.16 18.50
CA LYS A 284 -4.97 25.55 18.06
C LYS A 284 -4.32 25.62 16.68
N ILE A 285 -4.94 26.36 15.78
CA ILE A 285 -4.34 26.68 14.48
C ILE A 285 -3.18 27.65 14.74
N THR A 286 -2.01 27.28 14.26
CA THR A 286 -0.79 28.10 14.28
C THR A 286 -0.28 28.29 12.85
N PRO A 287 0.59 29.29 12.58
CA PRO A 287 1.20 29.42 11.26
C PRO A 287 1.90 28.16 10.76
N GLN A 288 2.42 27.34 11.69
CA GLN A 288 3.15 26.11 11.38
C GLN A 288 2.24 24.94 10.98
N ASN A 289 1.00 24.92 11.46
CA ASN A 289 0.06 23.82 11.19
C ASN A 289 -1.14 24.23 10.34
N THR A 290 -1.27 25.48 9.96
CA THR A 290 -2.44 26.01 9.23
C THR A 290 -2.72 25.24 7.93
N ALA A 291 -1.67 24.92 7.17
CA ALA A 291 -1.84 24.18 5.92
C ALA A 291 -2.47 22.79 6.10
N ILE A 292 -2.24 22.17 7.25
CA ILE A 292 -2.79 20.85 7.60
C ILE A 292 -4.12 20.95 8.32
N MET A 293 -4.21 21.88 9.27
CA MET A 293 -5.34 21.94 10.20
C MET A 293 -6.55 22.71 9.64
N ALA A 294 -6.33 23.77 8.87
CA ALA A 294 -7.42 24.56 8.33
C ALA A 294 -8.35 23.75 7.41
N PRO A 295 -7.86 22.93 6.47
CA PRO A 295 -8.71 22.05 5.66
C PRO A 295 -9.50 21.05 6.52
N ILE A 296 -8.85 20.43 7.50
CA ILE A 296 -9.49 19.45 8.39
C ILE A 296 -10.65 20.08 9.17
N LEU A 297 -10.44 21.29 9.68
CA LEU A 297 -11.46 22.01 10.46
C LEU A 297 -12.57 22.58 9.58
N ALA A 298 -12.25 23.07 8.38
CA ALA A 298 -13.24 23.55 7.42
C ALA A 298 -14.21 22.42 6.99
N ARG A 299 -13.70 21.23 6.78
CA ARG A 299 -14.51 20.06 6.42
C ARG A 299 -15.46 19.62 7.54
N ARG A 300 -15.15 19.94 8.77
CA ARG A 300 -15.97 19.63 9.94
C ARG A 300 -17.38 20.22 9.84
N GLU A 301 -17.55 21.37 9.21
CA GLU A 301 -18.85 22.02 9.02
C GLU A 301 -19.64 21.44 7.81
N GLU A 302 -18.95 20.91 6.80
CA GLU A 302 -19.58 20.31 5.62
C GLU A 302 -19.90 18.81 5.77
N ASP A 303 -19.57 18.21 6.87
CA ASP A 303 -19.14 16.84 7.05
C ASP A 303 -20.18 15.74 7.13
N LYS A 304 -21.39 15.98 6.77
CA LYS A 304 -22.39 14.88 6.62
C LYS A 304 -22.26 14.14 5.28
N LYS A 305 -21.43 14.62 4.37
CA LYS A 305 -21.34 14.11 2.98
C LYS A 305 -20.17 13.14 2.73
N TYR A 306 -19.12 13.16 3.52
CA TYR A 306 -17.86 12.46 3.20
C TYR A 306 -17.28 11.63 4.36
N ASP A 307 -18.14 11.04 5.16
CA ASP A 307 -17.74 10.00 6.10
C ASP A 307 -17.26 8.78 5.29
N LEU A 308 -15.95 8.50 5.34
CA LEU A 308 -15.33 7.38 4.63
C LEU A 308 -16.02 6.06 4.96
N VAL A 309 -16.43 5.87 6.22
CA VAL A 309 -17.15 4.67 6.66
C VAL A 309 -18.54 4.61 6.05
N SER A 310 -19.27 5.73 6.05
CA SER A 310 -20.60 5.83 5.42
C SER A 310 -20.50 5.71 3.90
N TYR A 311 -19.46 6.25 3.28
CA TYR A 311 -19.20 6.08 1.85
C TYR A 311 -18.94 4.61 1.51
N MET A 312 -18.07 3.95 2.27
CA MET A 312 -17.77 2.53 2.10
C MET A 312 -18.99 1.65 2.37
N GLN A 313 -19.75 1.92 3.43
CA GLN A 313 -20.99 1.19 3.75
C GLN A 313 -22.08 1.41 2.69
N LYS A 314 -22.21 2.63 2.15
CA LYS A 314 -23.19 2.97 1.12
C LYS A 314 -22.85 2.30 -0.21
N ASN A 315 -21.58 2.24 -0.56
CA ASN A 315 -21.13 1.55 -1.76
C ASN A 315 -21.20 0.02 -1.59
N TRP A 316 -20.88 -0.50 -0.42
CA TRP A 316 -21.10 -1.91 -0.07
C TRP A 316 -22.56 -2.34 -0.23
N LYS A 317 -23.52 -1.56 0.31
CA LYS A 317 -24.95 -1.83 0.19
C LYS A 317 -25.49 -1.71 -1.25
N LYS A 318 -24.86 -0.88 -2.11
CA LYS A 318 -25.24 -0.78 -3.52
C LYS A 318 -24.73 -1.96 -4.38
N THR A 319 -23.65 -2.59 -3.98
CA THR A 319 -23.09 -3.74 -4.69
C THR A 319 -23.66 -5.08 -4.26
N HIS A 320 -24.42 -5.10 -3.16
CA HIS A 320 -25.00 -6.31 -2.55
C HIS A 320 -26.54 -6.32 -2.53
N LYS A 321 -27.18 -5.39 -3.25
CA LYS A 321 -28.57 -5.47 -3.70
C LYS A 321 -28.59 -5.84 -5.18
#